data_e8acebe40e3bb22088be89a6cb5aed93
#
_entry.id   e8acebe40e3bb22088be89a6cb5aed93
#
_cell.length_a   1.000
_cell.length_b   1.000
_cell.length_c   1.000
_cell.angle_alpha   90.00
_cell.angle_beta   90.00
_cell.angle_gamma   90.00
#
_symmetry.space_group_name_H-M   'P 1'
#
loop_
_entity.id
_entity.type
_entity.pdbx_description
1 polymer ?
#
loop_
_entity_poly.entity_id
_entity_poly.type
_entity_poly.pdbx_seq_one_letter_code
_entity_poly.pdbx_strand_id
1 'polypeptide(L)'
;MKKKRFHFSWLYLGLVMLITYLPILVVVVFSFNDSRLTVGWKGFTWKWYETLFQDAALMEALGNSIVLGLLSCLFAAVIGTLGAISMARVHYKSKGMMEYLSMIPIIVPEIILAMVFMVFFARLGLPFGMVTLVIAHTAFCIPYVFMMVKARLVGIDKSLEEAARDLGASPARTFFDITLPLILPAVLSGCILAFAMSFDDVVISLFVTGPTMSTLPIKVYTQLRTGVTPEINALCTLILLVVVLGMLVFFALSGKREGRE
;
A
#
# COMPACT_ATOMS: atom_id res chain seq x y z
N MET A 1 -29.03 30.82 27.72
CA MET A 1 -27.85 31.10 26.88
C MET A 1 -26.76 30.07 27.16
N LYS A 2 -26.60 29.03 26.29
CA LYS A 2 -25.50 28.06 26.41
C LYS A 2 -24.20 28.74 25.99
N LYS A 3 -23.28 29.04 26.94
CA LYS A 3 -21.91 29.47 26.68
C LYS A 3 -21.27 28.40 25.76
N LYS A 4 -20.95 28.77 24.51
CA LYS A 4 -20.06 27.99 23.62
C LYS A 4 -18.72 27.87 24.35
N ARG A 5 -18.47 26.76 25.01
CA ARG A 5 -17.12 26.40 25.45
C ARG A 5 -16.31 26.26 24.17
N PHE A 6 -15.44 27.20 23.90
CA PHE A 6 -14.44 27.12 22.86
C PHE A 6 -13.52 25.96 23.27
N HIS A 7 -13.72 24.82 22.67
CA HIS A 7 -12.95 23.64 23.04
C HIS A 7 -11.53 23.82 22.48
N PHE A 8 -10.56 24.06 23.36
CA PHE A 8 -9.12 24.10 23.05
C PHE A 8 -8.68 22.93 22.17
N SER A 9 -9.33 21.79 22.32
CA SER A 9 -9.15 20.59 21.47
C SER A 9 -9.36 20.84 19.97
N TRP A 10 -10.29 21.70 19.57
CA TRP A 10 -10.50 22.02 18.15
C TRP A 10 -9.38 22.90 17.59
N LEU A 11 -8.87 23.84 18.39
CA LEU A 11 -7.72 24.65 18.00
C LEU A 11 -6.47 23.79 17.88
N TYR A 12 -6.23 22.90 18.85
CA TYR A 12 -5.12 21.95 18.83
C TYR A 12 -5.21 21.01 17.61
N LEU A 13 -6.37 20.41 17.36
CA LEU A 13 -6.58 19.55 16.20
C LEU A 13 -6.35 20.30 14.89
N GLY A 14 -6.86 21.52 14.76
CA GLY A 14 -6.66 22.37 13.59
C GLY A 14 -5.17 22.70 13.36
N LEU A 15 -4.43 23.00 14.44
CA LEU A 15 -2.99 23.27 14.36
C LEU A 15 -2.21 22.01 13.91
N VAL A 16 -2.50 20.85 14.49
CA VAL A 16 -1.87 19.59 14.10
C VAL A 16 -2.14 19.28 12.63
N MET A 17 -3.40 19.40 12.19
CA MET A 17 -3.77 19.22 10.78
C MET A 17 -3.03 20.19 9.87
N LEU A 18 -2.99 21.48 10.24
CA LEU A 18 -2.27 22.48 9.46
C LEU A 18 -0.79 22.12 9.31
N ILE A 19 -0.10 21.78 10.40
CA ILE A 19 1.33 21.43 10.38
C ILE A 19 1.56 20.17 9.54
N THR A 20 0.69 19.18 9.63
CA THR A 20 0.82 17.91 8.90
C THR A 20 0.60 18.08 7.40
N TYR A 21 -0.40 18.87 7.00
CA TYR A 21 -0.77 19.04 5.58
C TYR A 21 -0.07 20.20 4.89
N LEU A 22 0.50 21.17 5.65
CA LEU A 22 1.19 22.31 5.08
C LEU A 22 2.32 21.92 4.09
N PRO A 23 3.23 20.95 4.41
CA PRO A 23 4.26 20.55 3.45
C PRO A 23 3.67 20.00 2.14
N ILE A 24 2.56 19.25 2.22
CA ILE A 24 1.88 18.71 1.04
C ILE A 24 1.31 19.83 0.18
N LEU A 25 0.67 20.83 0.82
CA LEU A 25 0.16 22.01 0.11
C LEU A 25 1.29 22.80 -0.57
N VAL A 26 2.46 22.90 0.09
CA VAL A 26 3.64 23.54 -0.51
C VAL A 26 4.06 22.79 -1.78
N VAL A 27 4.16 21.47 -1.76
CA VAL A 27 4.48 20.64 -2.95
C VAL A 27 3.47 20.91 -4.08
N VAL A 28 2.16 20.92 -3.76
CA VAL A 28 1.09 21.21 -4.73
C VAL A 28 1.23 22.61 -5.32
N VAL A 29 1.46 23.63 -4.50
CA VAL A 29 1.63 25.00 -4.98
C VAL A 29 2.88 25.14 -5.85
N PHE A 30 4.01 24.59 -5.40
CA PHE A 30 5.27 24.66 -6.15
C PHE A 30 5.29 23.79 -7.41
N SER A 31 4.36 22.86 -7.60
CA SER A 31 4.19 22.14 -8.87
C SER A 31 3.76 23.06 -10.03
N PHE A 32 3.18 24.21 -9.70
CA PHE A 32 2.76 25.23 -10.68
C PHE A 32 3.73 26.43 -10.77
N ASN A 33 4.85 26.40 -10.03
CA ASN A 33 5.77 27.53 -9.99
C ASN A 33 6.72 27.52 -11.21
N ASP A 34 6.79 28.61 -11.96
CA ASP A 34 7.69 28.75 -13.14
C ASP A 34 9.14 29.00 -12.71
N SER A 35 9.68 28.09 -11.89
CA SER A 35 11.09 28.11 -11.47
C SER A 35 11.61 26.70 -11.30
N ARG A 36 12.80 26.43 -11.81
CA ARG A 36 13.51 25.15 -11.53
C ARG A 36 13.98 25.03 -10.08
N LEU A 37 14.13 26.15 -9.41
CA LEU A 37 14.52 26.19 -8.00
C LEU A 37 13.26 26.37 -7.16
N THR A 38 13.09 25.55 -6.14
CA THR A 38 11.96 25.60 -5.20
C THR A 38 12.05 26.80 -4.22
N VAL A 39 12.89 27.79 -4.53
CA VAL A 39 13.12 28.97 -3.70
C VAL A 39 12.38 30.17 -4.31
N GLY A 40 11.21 30.46 -3.79
CA GLY A 40 10.41 31.62 -4.19
C GLY A 40 9.46 31.37 -5.38
N TRP A 41 8.32 32.05 -5.34
CA TRP A 41 7.31 32.02 -6.40
C TRP A 41 7.71 32.94 -7.56
N LYS A 42 7.77 32.42 -8.80
CA LYS A 42 8.14 33.20 -10.00
C LYS A 42 7.02 33.32 -11.03
N GLY A 43 5.88 32.71 -10.78
CA GLY A 43 4.74 32.73 -11.70
C GLY A 43 4.06 31.39 -11.80
N PHE A 44 2.89 31.38 -12.42
CA PHE A 44 2.10 30.17 -12.65
C PHE A 44 2.46 29.52 -14.01
N THR A 45 2.67 28.22 -14.01
CA THR A 45 2.93 27.45 -15.25
C THR A 45 2.37 26.02 -15.17
N TRP A 46 2.02 25.45 -16.33
CA TRP A 46 1.67 24.04 -16.50
C TRP A 46 2.83 23.22 -17.10
N LYS A 47 3.94 23.86 -17.44
CA LYS A 47 5.08 23.28 -18.13
C LYS A 47 5.58 21.98 -17.50
N TRP A 48 5.61 21.89 -16.17
CA TRP A 48 6.14 20.73 -15.49
C TRP A 48 5.30 19.48 -15.67
N TYR A 49 3.99 19.63 -15.85
CA TYR A 49 3.11 18.51 -16.19
C TYR A 49 3.36 18.02 -17.62
N GLU A 50 3.60 18.91 -18.57
CA GLU A 50 3.97 18.55 -19.94
C GLU A 50 5.33 17.82 -19.96
N THR A 51 6.34 18.39 -19.28
CA THR A 51 7.67 17.79 -19.14
C THR A 51 7.60 16.41 -18.47
N LEU A 52 6.79 16.28 -17.42
CA LEU A 52 6.57 15.02 -16.71
C LEU A 52 6.11 13.89 -17.64
N PHE A 53 5.10 14.15 -18.48
CA PHE A 53 4.59 13.14 -19.41
C PHE A 53 5.54 12.84 -20.57
N GLN A 54 6.52 13.72 -20.84
CA GLN A 54 7.58 13.52 -21.83
C GLN A 54 8.80 12.79 -21.26
N ASP A 55 8.94 12.71 -19.92
CA ASP A 55 10.02 11.94 -19.27
C ASP A 55 9.71 10.45 -19.32
N ALA A 56 10.18 9.79 -20.40
CA ALA A 56 9.99 8.35 -20.59
C ALA A 56 10.54 7.51 -19.43
N ALA A 57 11.67 7.92 -18.83
CA ALA A 57 12.29 7.17 -17.74
C ALA A 57 11.47 7.25 -16.43
N LEU A 58 10.80 8.38 -16.19
CA LEU A 58 9.92 8.57 -15.04
C LEU A 58 8.59 7.82 -15.24
N MET A 59 8.04 7.84 -16.45
CA MET A 59 6.83 7.09 -16.81
C MET A 59 7.06 5.58 -16.77
N GLU A 60 8.20 5.09 -17.22
CA GLU A 60 8.60 3.69 -17.09
C GLU A 60 8.72 3.29 -15.61
N ALA A 61 9.39 4.11 -14.78
CA ALA A 61 9.51 3.85 -13.34
C ALA A 61 8.15 3.82 -12.63
N LEU A 62 7.23 4.70 -13.01
CA LEU A 62 5.84 4.69 -12.51
C LEU A 62 5.13 3.39 -12.92
N GLY A 63 5.22 3.00 -14.19
CA GLY A 63 4.66 1.75 -14.69
C GLY A 63 5.21 0.54 -13.94
N ASN A 64 6.52 0.48 -13.73
CA ASN A 64 7.18 -0.57 -12.97
C ASN A 64 6.66 -0.65 -11.54
N SER A 65 6.49 0.49 -10.85
CA SER A 65 5.95 0.52 -9.48
C SER A 65 4.50 0.04 -9.41
N ILE A 66 3.67 0.40 -10.38
CA ILE A 66 2.28 -0.06 -10.45
C ILE A 66 2.22 -1.57 -10.68
N VAL A 67 2.98 -2.08 -11.64
CA VAL A 67 3.05 -3.53 -11.93
C VAL A 67 3.59 -4.31 -10.74
N LEU A 68 4.67 -3.83 -10.13
CA LEU A 68 5.25 -4.41 -8.92
C LEU A 68 4.21 -4.47 -7.78
N GLY A 69 3.57 -3.34 -7.48
CA GLY A 69 2.58 -3.25 -6.42
C GLY A 69 1.38 -4.17 -6.64
N LEU A 70 0.86 -4.23 -7.87
CA LEU A 70 -0.28 -5.09 -8.22
C LEU A 70 0.08 -6.58 -8.14
N LEU A 71 1.22 -7.00 -8.68
CA LEU A 71 1.64 -8.40 -8.63
C LEU A 71 1.94 -8.84 -7.19
N SER A 72 2.68 -8.03 -6.44
CA SER A 72 3.00 -8.34 -5.05
C SER A 72 1.76 -8.39 -4.17
N CYS A 73 0.83 -7.46 -4.37
CA CYS A 73 -0.47 -7.44 -3.69
C CYS A 73 -1.30 -8.69 -4.03
N LEU A 74 -1.36 -9.10 -5.29
CA LEU A 74 -2.10 -10.28 -5.74
C LEU A 74 -1.57 -11.56 -5.06
N PHE A 75 -0.25 -11.77 -5.09
CA PHE A 75 0.36 -12.95 -4.45
C PHE A 75 0.22 -12.89 -2.92
N ALA A 76 0.42 -11.72 -2.31
CA ALA A 76 0.22 -11.53 -0.88
C ALA A 76 -1.24 -11.76 -0.47
N ALA A 77 -2.21 -11.35 -1.29
CA ALA A 77 -3.64 -11.60 -1.06
C ALA A 77 -3.94 -13.11 -1.00
N VAL A 78 -3.43 -13.88 -1.95
CA VAL A 78 -3.64 -15.32 -1.97
C VAL A 78 -2.97 -15.99 -0.77
N ILE A 79 -1.66 -15.75 -0.59
CA ILE A 79 -0.87 -16.43 0.46
C ILE A 79 -1.32 -15.99 1.85
N GLY A 80 -1.50 -14.68 2.08
CA GLY A 80 -1.93 -14.12 3.36
C GLY A 80 -3.34 -14.57 3.75
N THR A 81 -4.28 -14.61 2.79
CA THR A 81 -5.65 -15.07 3.04
C THR A 81 -5.68 -16.57 3.37
N LEU A 82 -5.02 -17.40 2.56
CA LEU A 82 -4.97 -18.84 2.83
C LEU A 82 -4.26 -19.15 4.15
N GLY A 83 -3.17 -18.43 4.46
CA GLY A 83 -2.48 -18.53 5.73
C GLY A 83 -3.38 -18.16 6.92
N ALA A 84 -4.12 -17.05 6.83
CA ALA A 84 -5.04 -16.62 7.88
C ALA A 84 -6.18 -17.63 8.12
N ILE A 85 -6.77 -18.16 7.05
CA ILE A 85 -7.84 -19.16 7.15
C ILE A 85 -7.30 -20.47 7.75
N SER A 86 -6.14 -20.95 7.27
CA SER A 86 -5.50 -22.14 7.83
C SER A 86 -5.26 -22.00 9.32
N MET A 87 -4.70 -20.87 9.75
CA MET A 87 -4.47 -20.60 11.17
C MET A 87 -5.75 -20.42 11.98
N ALA A 88 -6.84 -19.95 11.40
CA ALA A 88 -8.12 -19.81 12.11
C ALA A 88 -8.85 -21.14 12.25
N ARG A 89 -8.74 -22.06 11.28
CA ARG A 89 -9.56 -23.28 11.18
C ARG A 89 -8.86 -24.55 11.58
N VAL A 90 -7.53 -24.61 11.39
CA VAL A 90 -6.75 -25.84 11.69
C VAL A 90 -6.11 -25.75 13.06
N HIS A 91 -6.21 -26.84 13.83
CA HIS A 91 -5.55 -26.98 15.13
C HIS A 91 -4.27 -27.78 14.95
N TYR A 92 -3.11 -27.14 15.15
CA TYR A 92 -1.81 -27.82 15.14
C TYR A 92 -0.87 -27.23 16.20
N LYS A 93 0.07 -28.05 16.67
CA LYS A 93 0.92 -27.72 17.82
C LYS A 93 1.82 -26.48 17.58
N SER A 94 2.26 -26.24 16.33
CA SER A 94 3.14 -25.13 15.96
C SER A 94 2.40 -23.86 15.51
N LYS A 95 1.08 -23.76 15.71
CA LYS A 95 0.26 -22.63 15.27
C LYS A 95 0.82 -21.27 15.71
N GLY A 96 1.15 -21.13 17.00
CA GLY A 96 1.70 -19.90 17.55
C GLY A 96 3.04 -19.51 16.88
N MET A 97 3.94 -20.49 16.70
CA MET A 97 5.21 -20.25 16.04
C MET A 97 5.03 -19.79 14.57
N MET A 98 4.14 -20.42 13.83
CA MET A 98 3.84 -20.04 12.43
C MET A 98 3.25 -18.62 12.35
N GLU A 99 2.43 -18.24 13.33
CA GLU A 99 1.89 -16.89 13.43
C GLU A 99 2.99 -15.86 13.66
N TYR A 100 3.91 -16.10 14.59
CA TYR A 100 5.07 -15.23 14.79
C TYR A 100 5.97 -15.17 13.55
N LEU A 101 6.24 -16.29 12.89
CA LEU A 101 7.01 -16.32 11.65
C LEU A 101 6.36 -15.48 10.53
N SER A 102 5.02 -15.51 10.44
CA SER A 102 4.28 -14.70 9.46
C SER A 102 4.41 -13.21 9.71
N MET A 103 4.77 -12.78 10.94
CA MET A 103 4.94 -11.38 11.31
C MET A 103 6.38 -10.87 11.21
N ILE A 104 7.36 -11.76 10.99
CA ILE A 104 8.78 -11.40 10.93
C ILE A 104 9.03 -10.21 9.98
N PRO A 105 8.45 -10.15 8.77
CA PRO A 105 8.73 -9.05 7.86
C PRO A 105 8.32 -7.65 8.39
N ILE A 106 7.36 -7.57 9.32
CA ILE A 106 6.98 -6.29 9.94
C ILE A 106 7.89 -5.95 11.12
N ILE A 107 8.40 -6.97 11.82
CA ILE A 107 9.20 -6.79 13.05
C ILE A 107 10.65 -6.46 12.72
N VAL A 108 11.18 -7.07 11.65
CA VAL A 108 12.57 -6.88 11.23
C VAL A 108 12.72 -5.49 10.60
N PRO A 109 13.77 -4.72 10.96
CA PRO A 109 14.08 -3.47 10.27
C PRO A 109 14.21 -3.70 8.75
N GLU A 110 13.53 -2.86 7.98
CA GLU A 110 13.38 -3.00 6.53
C GLU A 110 14.72 -3.13 5.79
N ILE A 111 15.74 -2.35 6.21
CA ILE A 111 17.09 -2.43 5.63
C ILE A 111 17.75 -3.80 5.84
N ILE A 112 17.49 -4.44 6.99
CA ILE A 112 18.02 -5.79 7.27
C ILE A 112 17.30 -6.80 6.37
N LEU A 113 15.99 -6.68 6.26
CA LEU A 113 15.19 -7.53 5.38
C LEU A 113 15.62 -7.40 3.91
N ALA A 114 15.88 -6.18 3.44
CA ALA A 114 16.38 -5.91 2.09
C ALA A 114 17.75 -6.55 1.83
N MET A 115 18.67 -6.44 2.80
CA MET A 115 19.99 -7.09 2.70
C MET A 115 19.88 -8.62 2.69
N VAL A 116 18.97 -9.18 3.49
CA VAL A 116 18.71 -10.64 3.50
C VAL A 116 18.20 -11.08 2.13
N PHE A 117 17.22 -10.38 1.53
CA PHE A 117 16.74 -10.69 0.18
C PHE A 117 17.86 -10.58 -0.86
N MET A 118 18.66 -9.52 -0.82
CA MET A 118 19.79 -9.34 -1.73
C MET A 118 20.77 -10.53 -1.67
N VAL A 119 21.22 -10.91 -0.47
CA VAL A 119 22.15 -12.02 -0.27
C VAL A 119 21.50 -13.34 -0.69
N PHE A 120 20.25 -13.57 -0.34
CA PHE A 120 19.51 -14.78 -0.67
C PHE A 120 19.36 -14.95 -2.18
N PHE A 121 18.93 -13.93 -2.92
CA PHE A 121 18.79 -14.00 -4.37
C PHE A 121 20.14 -14.12 -5.08
N ALA A 122 21.18 -13.43 -4.60
CA ALA A 122 22.53 -13.58 -5.13
C ALA A 122 23.08 -15.01 -4.95
N ARG A 123 22.83 -15.63 -3.80
CA ARG A 123 23.23 -17.03 -3.55
C ARG A 123 22.48 -18.04 -4.42
N LEU A 124 21.25 -17.75 -4.77
CA LEU A 124 20.46 -18.56 -5.70
C LEU A 124 20.82 -18.31 -7.18
N GLY A 125 21.66 -17.33 -7.47
CA GLY A 125 22.01 -16.95 -8.84
C GLY A 125 20.85 -16.32 -9.61
N LEU A 126 19.84 -15.77 -8.90
CA LEU A 126 18.70 -15.12 -9.53
C LEU A 126 19.11 -13.71 -10.03
N PRO A 127 18.81 -13.36 -11.29
CA PRO A 127 19.06 -12.02 -11.79
C PRO A 127 18.15 -11.01 -11.10
N PHE A 128 18.74 -9.92 -10.61
CA PHE A 128 17.98 -8.83 -10.00
C PHE A 128 17.11 -8.12 -11.04
N GLY A 129 15.87 -7.81 -10.67
CA GLY A 129 14.88 -7.18 -11.54
C GLY A 129 13.45 -7.39 -11.06
N MET A 130 12.47 -7.33 -11.96
CA MET A 130 11.03 -7.41 -11.62
C MET A 130 10.69 -8.69 -10.82
N VAL A 131 11.25 -9.84 -11.20
CA VAL A 131 10.93 -11.12 -10.53
C VAL A 131 11.38 -11.12 -9.07
N THR A 132 12.63 -10.73 -8.81
CA THR A 132 13.19 -10.65 -7.45
C THR A 132 12.48 -9.59 -6.62
N LEU A 133 12.11 -8.46 -7.23
CA LEU A 133 11.28 -7.42 -6.60
C LEU A 133 9.91 -7.98 -6.20
N VAL A 134 9.20 -8.64 -7.12
CA VAL A 134 7.87 -9.21 -6.82
C VAL A 134 7.95 -10.23 -5.69
N ILE A 135 8.96 -11.09 -5.66
CA ILE A 135 9.14 -12.09 -4.59
C ILE A 135 9.39 -11.40 -3.24
N ALA A 136 10.31 -10.43 -3.20
CA ALA A 136 10.64 -9.70 -1.99
C ALA A 136 9.45 -8.89 -1.45
N HIS A 137 8.80 -8.12 -2.33
CA HIS A 137 7.62 -7.33 -1.97
C HIS A 137 6.43 -8.20 -1.57
N THR A 138 6.22 -9.34 -2.23
CA THR A 138 5.19 -10.30 -1.81
C THR A 138 5.44 -10.77 -0.39
N ALA A 139 6.66 -11.22 -0.07
CA ALA A 139 7.01 -11.68 1.26
C ALA A 139 6.83 -10.58 2.32
N PHE A 140 7.18 -9.34 1.99
CA PHE A 140 6.97 -8.17 2.84
C PHE A 140 5.49 -7.82 3.01
N CYS A 141 4.66 -8.01 1.97
CA CYS A 141 3.24 -7.65 1.97
C CYS A 141 2.32 -8.71 2.60
N ILE A 142 2.72 -9.99 2.66
CA ILE A 142 1.91 -11.08 3.23
C ILE A 142 1.36 -10.76 4.63
N PRO A 143 2.16 -10.26 5.59
CA PRO A 143 1.68 -9.99 6.95
C PRO A 143 0.51 -9.01 7.00
N TYR A 144 0.48 -8.00 6.15
CA TYR A 144 -0.58 -6.98 6.14
C TYR A 144 -1.93 -7.59 5.76
N VAL A 145 -1.97 -8.38 4.69
CA VAL A 145 -3.18 -9.10 4.28
C VAL A 145 -3.58 -10.13 5.34
N PHE A 146 -2.61 -10.90 5.82
CA PHE A 146 -2.83 -11.91 6.87
C PHE A 146 -3.49 -11.32 8.11
N MET A 147 -2.99 -10.20 8.62
CA MET A 147 -3.55 -9.54 9.82
C MET A 147 -4.99 -9.08 9.60
N MET A 148 -5.29 -8.44 8.46
CA MET A 148 -6.63 -7.95 8.16
C MET A 148 -7.64 -9.09 8.06
N VAL A 149 -7.27 -10.16 7.34
CA VAL A 149 -8.14 -11.33 7.16
C VAL A 149 -8.31 -12.08 8.48
N LYS A 150 -7.22 -12.26 9.24
CA LYS A 150 -7.28 -12.93 10.57
C LYS A 150 -8.19 -12.18 11.53
N ALA A 151 -8.07 -10.86 11.61
CA ALA A 151 -8.94 -10.04 12.46
C ALA A 151 -10.42 -10.19 12.10
N ARG A 152 -10.73 -10.26 10.80
CA ARG A 152 -12.09 -10.48 10.31
C ARG A 152 -12.63 -11.86 10.67
N LEU A 153 -11.80 -12.91 10.51
CA LEU A 153 -12.19 -14.30 10.80
C LEU A 153 -12.56 -14.53 12.27
N VAL A 154 -11.95 -13.79 13.22
CA VAL A 154 -12.31 -13.87 14.64
C VAL A 154 -13.75 -13.43 14.89
N GLY A 155 -14.29 -12.49 14.09
CA GLY A 155 -15.66 -12.00 14.22
C GLY A 155 -16.72 -12.81 13.44
N ILE A 156 -16.33 -13.88 12.74
CA ILE A 156 -17.26 -14.71 11.94
C ILE A 156 -17.63 -15.96 12.75
N ASP A 157 -18.93 -16.16 12.95
CA ASP A 157 -19.45 -17.36 13.60
C ASP A 157 -19.22 -18.60 12.75
N LYS A 158 -18.59 -19.62 13.32
CA LYS A 158 -18.33 -20.89 12.67
C LYS A 158 -19.61 -21.67 12.32
N SER A 159 -20.70 -21.40 13.02
CA SER A 159 -22.00 -22.03 12.78
C SER A 159 -22.50 -21.83 11.34
N LEU A 160 -22.11 -20.72 10.68
CA LEU A 160 -22.46 -20.49 9.28
C LEU A 160 -21.83 -21.52 8.32
N GLU A 161 -20.58 -21.88 8.58
CA GLU A 161 -19.89 -22.91 7.78
C GLU A 161 -20.39 -24.32 8.11
N GLU A 162 -20.71 -24.57 9.39
CA GLU A 162 -21.27 -25.84 9.87
C GLU A 162 -22.66 -26.07 9.26
N ALA A 163 -23.54 -25.10 9.32
CA ALA A 163 -24.87 -25.17 8.71
C ALA A 163 -24.81 -25.41 7.18
N ALA A 164 -23.87 -24.78 6.47
CA ALA A 164 -23.72 -25.05 5.04
C ALA A 164 -23.30 -26.51 4.76
N ARG A 165 -22.41 -27.06 5.59
CA ARG A 165 -21.97 -28.46 5.46
C ARG A 165 -23.09 -29.43 5.82
N ASP A 166 -23.89 -29.14 6.81
CA ASP A 166 -25.07 -29.93 7.18
C ASP A 166 -26.11 -30.00 6.05
N LEU A 167 -26.18 -28.89 5.26
CA LEU A 167 -26.98 -28.85 4.02
C LEU A 167 -26.32 -29.51 2.80
N GLY A 168 -25.15 -30.19 3.00
CA GLY A 168 -24.48 -30.94 1.96
C GLY A 168 -23.49 -30.14 1.10
N ALA A 169 -23.13 -28.92 1.51
CA ALA A 169 -22.12 -28.16 0.78
C ALA A 169 -20.72 -28.77 0.96
N SER A 170 -20.00 -28.93 -0.16
CA SER A 170 -18.60 -29.32 -0.11
C SER A 170 -17.71 -28.25 0.55
N PRO A 171 -16.53 -28.59 1.09
CA PRO A 171 -15.61 -27.59 1.67
C PRO A 171 -15.28 -26.44 0.73
N ALA A 172 -15.07 -26.73 -0.56
CA ALA A 172 -14.81 -25.71 -1.57
C ALA A 172 -16.03 -24.78 -1.75
N ARG A 173 -17.24 -25.34 -1.84
CA ARG A 173 -18.47 -24.55 -1.96
C ARG A 173 -18.71 -23.71 -0.72
N THR A 174 -18.53 -24.25 0.49
CA THR A 174 -18.60 -23.47 1.73
C THR A 174 -17.60 -22.32 1.72
N PHE A 175 -16.37 -22.53 1.22
CA PHE A 175 -15.38 -21.48 1.10
C PHE A 175 -15.83 -20.37 0.14
N PHE A 176 -16.19 -20.69 -1.10
CA PHE A 176 -16.50 -19.70 -2.11
C PHE A 176 -17.85 -18.98 -1.88
N ASP A 177 -18.86 -19.70 -1.37
CA ASP A 177 -20.22 -19.16 -1.23
C ASP A 177 -20.44 -18.45 0.12
N ILE A 178 -19.65 -18.82 1.18
CA ILE A 178 -19.86 -18.28 2.53
C ILE A 178 -18.62 -17.59 3.06
N THR A 179 -17.49 -18.31 3.19
CA THR A 179 -16.32 -17.76 3.87
C THR A 179 -15.72 -16.60 3.09
N LEU A 180 -15.46 -16.78 1.79
CA LEU A 180 -14.81 -15.77 0.95
C LEU A 180 -15.62 -14.45 0.86
N PRO A 181 -16.95 -14.46 0.62
CA PRO A 181 -17.72 -13.22 0.63
C PRO A 181 -17.67 -12.46 1.97
N LEU A 182 -17.68 -13.20 3.09
CA LEU A 182 -17.63 -12.60 4.43
C LEU A 182 -16.27 -11.97 4.76
N ILE A 183 -15.18 -12.52 4.24
CA ILE A 183 -13.82 -11.98 4.45
C ILE A 183 -13.36 -11.03 3.35
N LEU A 184 -14.03 -11.00 2.20
CA LEU A 184 -13.62 -10.22 1.03
C LEU A 184 -13.37 -8.73 1.35
N PRO A 185 -14.19 -8.04 2.16
CA PRO A 185 -13.87 -6.66 2.54
C PRO A 185 -12.53 -6.51 3.28
N ALA A 186 -12.18 -7.50 4.12
CA ALA A 186 -10.90 -7.51 4.82
C ALA A 186 -9.72 -7.84 3.90
N VAL A 187 -9.93 -8.75 2.94
CA VAL A 187 -8.94 -9.06 1.89
C VAL A 187 -8.66 -7.79 1.08
N LEU A 188 -9.71 -7.09 0.62
CA LEU A 188 -9.56 -5.84 -0.15
C LEU A 188 -8.84 -4.76 0.66
N SER A 189 -9.18 -4.60 1.95
CA SER A 189 -8.49 -3.65 2.84
C SER A 189 -7.01 -4.02 3.02
N GLY A 190 -6.70 -5.31 3.19
CA GLY A 190 -5.33 -5.82 3.23
C GLY A 190 -4.58 -5.59 1.93
N CYS A 191 -5.25 -5.76 0.79
CA CYS A 191 -4.69 -5.50 -0.54
C CYS A 191 -4.35 -4.01 -0.74
N ILE A 192 -5.23 -3.11 -0.34
CA ILE A 192 -4.97 -1.66 -0.44
C ILE A 192 -3.75 -1.28 0.39
N LEU A 193 -3.66 -1.81 1.62
CA LEU A 193 -2.51 -1.57 2.49
C LEU A 193 -1.22 -2.17 1.91
N ALA A 194 -1.27 -3.42 1.46
CA ALA A 194 -0.14 -4.10 0.84
C ALA A 194 0.35 -3.38 -0.43
N PHE A 195 -0.58 -2.91 -1.27
CA PHE A 195 -0.25 -2.10 -2.44
C PHE A 195 0.44 -0.79 -2.05
N ALA A 196 -0.11 -0.06 -1.07
CA ALA A 196 0.48 1.20 -0.61
C ALA A 196 1.91 0.98 -0.08
N MET A 197 2.12 -0.04 0.75
CA MET A 197 3.43 -0.39 1.29
C MET A 197 4.43 -0.79 0.20
N SER A 198 4.01 -1.55 -0.80
CA SER A 198 4.85 -1.93 -1.94
C SER A 198 5.15 -0.74 -2.87
N PHE A 199 4.18 0.15 -3.08
CA PHE A 199 4.31 1.30 -3.97
C PHE A 199 5.24 2.38 -3.42
N ASP A 200 5.29 2.55 -2.09
CA ASP A 200 6.11 3.57 -1.40
C ASP A 200 7.51 3.05 -1.04
N ASP A 201 7.77 1.75 -1.22
CA ASP A 201 9.04 1.15 -0.81
C ASP A 201 10.22 1.65 -1.64
N VAL A 202 11.21 2.16 -0.94
CA VAL A 202 12.53 2.54 -1.49
C VAL A 202 13.59 1.51 -1.11
N VAL A 203 13.52 1.00 0.13
CA VAL A 203 14.63 0.28 0.76
C VAL A 203 14.82 -1.10 0.14
N ILE A 204 13.78 -1.94 0.16
CA ILE A 204 13.85 -3.26 -0.46
C ILE A 204 14.16 -3.12 -1.94
N SER A 205 13.48 -2.18 -2.61
CA SER A 205 13.65 -1.92 -4.03
C SER A 205 15.11 -1.58 -4.39
N LEU A 206 15.81 -0.74 -3.61
CA LEU A 206 17.22 -0.38 -3.85
C LEU A 206 18.17 -1.57 -3.84
N PHE A 207 17.91 -2.56 -2.97
CA PHE A 207 18.79 -3.72 -2.82
C PHE A 207 18.51 -4.85 -3.80
N VAL A 208 17.28 -4.92 -4.34
CA VAL A 208 16.80 -6.09 -5.11
C VAL A 208 16.48 -5.75 -6.56
N THR A 209 16.51 -4.46 -6.95
CA THR A 209 16.33 -4.03 -8.33
C THR A 209 17.54 -4.35 -9.18
N GLY A 210 17.32 -4.58 -10.48
CA GLY A 210 18.40 -4.77 -11.44
C GLY A 210 18.95 -3.45 -11.98
N PRO A 211 20.09 -3.48 -12.69
CA PRO A 211 20.74 -2.27 -13.21
C PRO A 211 19.95 -1.58 -14.33
N THR A 212 19.07 -2.31 -15.00
CA THR A 212 18.28 -1.81 -16.14
C THR A 212 16.87 -1.37 -15.76
N MET A 213 16.49 -1.52 -14.49
CA MET A 213 15.14 -1.26 -14.02
C MET A 213 15.14 -0.30 -12.84
N SER A 214 14.13 0.56 -12.75
CA SER A 214 13.93 1.43 -11.60
C SER A 214 12.46 1.48 -11.24
N THR A 215 12.17 1.67 -9.95
CA THR A 215 10.83 1.98 -9.44
C THR A 215 10.71 3.48 -9.23
N LEU A 216 9.48 3.97 -9.13
CA LEU A 216 9.21 5.38 -8.90
C LEU A 216 9.87 5.91 -7.61
N PRO A 217 9.75 5.23 -6.44
CA PRO A 217 10.42 5.66 -5.23
C PRO A 217 11.95 5.77 -5.36
N ILE A 218 12.60 4.85 -6.08
CA ILE A 218 14.04 4.93 -6.35
C ILE A 218 14.37 6.17 -7.19
N LYS A 219 13.58 6.47 -8.21
CA LYS A 219 13.77 7.67 -9.05
C LYS A 219 13.63 8.95 -8.23
N VAL A 220 12.54 9.05 -7.46
CA VAL A 220 12.30 10.19 -6.56
C VAL A 220 13.44 10.34 -5.55
N TYR A 221 13.85 9.25 -4.89
CA TYR A 221 14.94 9.27 -3.92
C TYR A 221 16.28 9.73 -4.53
N THR A 222 16.59 9.26 -5.73
CA THR A 222 17.81 9.65 -6.45
C THR A 222 17.79 11.13 -6.81
N GLN A 223 16.65 11.65 -7.27
CA GLN A 223 16.48 13.06 -7.61
C GLN A 223 16.52 13.97 -6.38
N LEU A 224 16.00 13.52 -5.22
CA LEU A 224 16.12 14.27 -3.97
C LEU A 224 17.58 14.54 -3.57
N ARG A 225 18.49 13.62 -3.89
CA ARG A 225 19.93 13.79 -3.62
C ARG A 225 20.60 14.83 -4.53
N THR A 226 20.09 15.00 -5.73
CA THR A 226 20.64 15.94 -6.74
C THR A 226 19.90 17.29 -6.76
N GLY A 227 18.81 17.41 -6.01
CA GLY A 227 17.92 18.57 -5.94
C GLY A 227 16.52 18.23 -6.43
N VAL A 228 15.50 18.68 -5.69
CA VAL A 228 14.07 18.46 -6.05
C VAL A 228 13.77 19.23 -7.33
N THR A 229 13.41 18.53 -8.38
CA THR A 229 12.94 19.15 -9.61
C THR A 229 11.44 19.43 -9.55
N PRO A 230 10.94 20.46 -10.20
CA PRO A 230 9.50 20.76 -10.20
C PRO A 230 8.64 19.66 -10.83
N GLU A 231 9.21 18.85 -11.72
CA GLU A 231 8.54 17.67 -12.29
C GLU A 231 8.15 16.66 -11.20
N ILE A 232 8.97 16.50 -10.16
CA ILE A 232 8.64 15.64 -9.00
C ILE A 232 7.46 16.23 -8.22
N ASN A 233 7.42 17.55 -8.03
CA ASN A 233 6.27 18.18 -7.38
C ASN A 233 5.00 17.98 -8.20
N ALA A 234 5.07 18.07 -9.53
CA ALA A 234 3.94 17.78 -10.42
C ALA A 234 3.48 16.33 -10.32
N LEU A 235 4.42 15.37 -10.29
CA LEU A 235 4.13 13.96 -10.11
C LEU A 235 3.46 13.67 -8.77
N CYS A 236 4.03 14.17 -7.66
CA CYS A 236 3.45 14.01 -6.33
C CYS A 236 2.03 14.61 -6.25
N THR A 237 1.81 15.76 -6.92
CA THR A 237 0.49 16.39 -7.00
C THR A 237 -0.51 15.53 -7.76
N LEU A 238 -0.11 14.91 -8.87
CA LEU A 238 -0.98 13.98 -9.62
C LEU A 238 -1.31 12.72 -8.82
N ILE A 239 -0.33 12.13 -8.14
CA ILE A 239 -0.57 10.97 -7.27
C ILE A 239 -1.53 11.34 -6.15
N LEU A 240 -1.32 12.48 -5.50
CA LEU A 240 -2.23 12.99 -4.46
C LEU A 240 -3.64 13.19 -5.02
N LEU A 241 -3.78 13.77 -6.20
CA LEU A 241 -5.06 13.98 -6.86
C LEU A 241 -5.79 12.64 -7.11
N VAL A 242 -5.08 11.64 -7.63
CA VAL A 242 -5.64 10.29 -7.87
C VAL A 242 -6.11 9.66 -6.56
N VAL A 243 -5.31 9.74 -5.49
CA VAL A 243 -5.68 9.21 -4.17
C VAL A 243 -6.93 9.92 -3.62
N VAL A 244 -6.94 11.25 -3.64
CA VAL A 244 -8.08 12.06 -3.14
C VAL A 244 -9.34 11.75 -3.95
N LEU A 245 -9.27 11.71 -5.27
CA LEU A 245 -10.41 11.35 -6.13
C LEU A 245 -10.90 9.92 -5.85
N GLY A 246 -9.97 8.97 -5.68
CA GLY A 246 -10.31 7.59 -5.30
C GLY A 246 -11.06 7.53 -3.97
N MET A 247 -10.61 8.27 -2.96
CA MET A 247 -11.29 8.37 -1.67
C MET A 247 -12.70 9.00 -1.80
N LEU A 248 -12.82 10.10 -2.56
CA LEU A 248 -14.12 10.75 -2.77
C LEU A 248 -15.12 9.83 -3.48
N VAL A 249 -14.68 9.12 -4.51
CA VAL A 249 -15.49 8.12 -5.21
C VAL A 249 -15.92 7.01 -4.26
N PHE A 250 -14.99 6.49 -3.46
CA PHE A 250 -15.29 5.44 -2.47
C PHE A 250 -16.36 5.93 -1.47
N PHE A 251 -16.22 7.11 -0.89
CA PHE A 251 -17.21 7.67 0.03
C PHE A 251 -18.57 7.90 -0.63
N ALA A 252 -18.59 8.41 -1.87
CA ALA A 252 -19.83 8.62 -2.61
C ALA A 252 -20.60 7.32 -2.91
N LEU A 253 -19.85 6.22 -3.15
CA LEU A 253 -20.45 4.89 -3.37
C LEU A 253 -20.88 4.22 -2.07
N SER A 254 -20.14 4.37 -0.98
CA SER A 254 -20.45 3.78 0.33
C SER A 254 -21.65 4.47 0.99
N GLY A 255 -21.75 5.79 0.93
CA GLY A 255 -22.87 6.55 1.50
C GLY A 255 -24.22 6.25 0.84
N LYS A 256 -24.23 5.74 -0.41
CA LYS A 256 -25.47 5.28 -1.06
C LYS A 256 -25.98 3.94 -0.55
N ARG A 257 -25.16 3.15 0.15
CA ARG A 257 -25.58 1.85 0.71
C ARG A 257 -26.26 1.99 2.08
N GLU A 258 -25.77 2.91 2.93
CA GLU A 258 -26.37 3.16 4.26
C GLU A 258 -27.73 3.86 4.22
N GLY A 259 -28.10 4.54 3.13
CA GLY A 259 -29.40 5.18 2.95
C GLY A 259 -30.50 4.27 2.36
N ARG A 260 -30.23 2.95 2.22
CA ARG A 260 -31.18 1.97 1.69
C ARG A 260 -31.59 0.87 2.67
N GLU A 261 -31.06 0.90 3.88
CA GLU A 261 -31.51 0.13 5.05
C GLU A 261 -32.33 1.02 6.00
#